data_c74b4321242f2f8f89b45649853d6127
#
_entry.id   c74b4321242f2f8f89b45649853d6127
#
_cell.length_a   1.000
_cell.length_b   1.000
_cell.length_c   1.000
_cell.angle_alpha   90.00
_cell.angle_beta   90.00
_cell.angle_gamma   90.00
#
_symmetry.space_group_name_H-M   'P 1'
#
loop_
_entity.id
_entity.type
_entity.pdbx_description
1 polymer ?
#
loop_
_entity_poly.entity_id
_entity_poly.type
_entity_poly.pdbx_seq_one_letter_code
_entity_poly.pdbx_strand_id
1 'polypeptide(L)'
;EGSIYDLSDGTVAKIYHRGKLTVGRREKLERMTAEPVCCEGVCWPKELLRDAEGNFVGYRMERARGTELQRALFTRPALEAHFPNWKKADMVQLCITILEKICALHGRGIILGDINPLNILVVSPTEVWFVDCDSYQIGGYPCPVGTVRFTAPEIQKRNFADFLRTEGNEAFAVATLLFMLMLPGKSPYAQEGGGDLSEAILAMDFPYPCGDNHSDKTPEGAWRFLWSHLPRYLKEYFYGTFQNGGAYSTEQTRRTTQQWLTAFRYYLRLLQEGKLQDPESAEIFPTRWKVTDPAARTVWERRTCAECGNAFDIMESERDYYREKGMFLPRRCPTCRRLRRKLGSMSFSGSMEL
;
A
#
# COMPACT_ATOMS: atom_id res chain seq x y z
N GLU A 1 -6.38 9.97 22.56
CA GLU A 1 -5.83 11.31 22.47
C GLU A 1 -6.89 12.37 22.81
N GLY A 2 -8.10 12.26 22.29
CA GLY A 2 -9.24 13.13 22.52
C GLY A 2 -10.54 12.47 22.09
N SER A 3 -11.66 13.16 22.30
CA SER A 3 -13.01 12.75 21.90
C SER A 3 -13.53 13.65 20.79
N ILE A 4 -14.28 13.07 19.86
CA ILE A 4 -14.92 13.80 18.75
C ILE A 4 -16.40 13.97 19.08
N TYR A 5 -16.90 15.19 18.95
CA TYR A 5 -18.29 15.57 19.16
C TYR A 5 -18.87 16.17 17.89
N ASP A 6 -20.04 15.72 17.49
CA ASP A 6 -20.77 16.25 16.34
C ASP A 6 -21.40 17.61 16.69
N LEU A 7 -21.19 18.59 15.83
CA LEU A 7 -21.77 19.92 15.92
C LEU A 7 -22.75 20.07 14.76
N SER A 8 -24.02 20.08 14.96
CA SER A 8 -25.14 20.07 14.02
C SER A 8 -25.03 20.94 12.74
N ASP A 9 -23.92 21.64 12.55
CA ASP A 9 -23.60 22.53 11.41
C ASP A 9 -22.70 21.87 10.34
N GLY A 10 -22.50 20.56 10.38
CA GLY A 10 -21.60 19.84 9.46
C GLY A 10 -20.13 19.89 9.87
N THR A 11 -19.81 20.34 11.06
CA THR A 11 -18.49 20.31 11.66
C THR A 11 -18.44 19.38 12.89
N VAL A 12 -17.24 19.09 13.36
CA VAL A 12 -16.98 18.34 14.58
C VAL A 12 -15.99 19.06 15.48
N ALA A 13 -16.12 18.86 16.80
CA ALA A 13 -15.19 19.32 17.80
C ALA A 13 -14.30 18.14 18.23
N LYS A 14 -12.97 18.26 18.14
CA LYS A 14 -12.00 17.37 18.78
C LYS A 14 -11.58 17.99 20.11
N ILE A 15 -11.99 17.37 21.21
CA ILE A 15 -11.65 17.79 22.58
C ILE A 15 -10.58 16.87 23.13
N TYR A 16 -9.43 17.40 23.48
CA TYR A 16 -8.31 16.62 23.99
C TYR A 16 -8.52 16.19 25.43
N HIS A 17 -8.03 15.01 25.77
CA HIS A 17 -7.91 14.60 27.17
C HIS A 17 -6.90 15.49 27.90
N ARG A 18 -7.15 15.81 29.18
CA ARG A 18 -6.36 16.78 29.98
C ARG A 18 -4.83 16.59 29.86
N GLY A 19 -4.33 15.35 29.91
CA GLY A 19 -2.90 15.05 29.79
C GLY A 19 -2.29 15.26 28.38
N LYS A 20 -3.11 15.66 27.40
CA LYS A 20 -2.67 15.94 26.02
C LYS A 20 -2.72 17.42 25.65
N LEU A 21 -3.13 18.27 26.56
CA LEU A 21 -3.18 19.73 26.41
C LEU A 21 -1.80 20.32 26.71
N THR A 22 -0.92 20.37 25.72
CA THR A 22 0.43 20.94 25.83
C THR A 22 0.50 22.32 25.18
N VAL A 23 1.45 23.16 25.62
CA VAL A 23 1.71 24.48 25.03
C VAL A 23 2.06 24.33 23.54
N GLY A 24 2.98 23.44 23.20
CA GLY A 24 3.38 23.23 21.80
C GLY A 24 2.24 22.76 20.89
N ARG A 25 1.29 21.95 21.41
CA ARG A 25 0.09 21.57 20.66
C ARG A 25 -0.80 22.75 20.39
N ARG A 26 -1.03 23.59 21.40
CA ARG A 26 -1.82 24.82 21.24
C ARG A 26 -1.20 25.74 20.20
N GLU A 27 0.09 26.05 20.33
CA GLU A 27 0.82 26.93 19.40
C GLU A 27 0.79 26.40 17.96
N LYS A 28 0.97 25.08 17.78
CA LYS A 28 0.85 24.42 16.48
C LYS A 28 -0.53 24.62 15.88
N LEU A 29 -1.58 24.41 16.65
CA LEU A 29 -2.96 24.58 16.21
C LEU A 29 -3.32 26.05 15.96
N GLU A 30 -2.79 27.00 16.77
CA GLU A 30 -2.90 28.43 16.51
C GLU A 30 -2.32 28.78 15.13
N ARG A 31 -1.17 28.24 14.80
CA ARG A 31 -0.56 28.38 13.47
C ARG A 31 -1.42 27.75 12.39
N MET A 32 -1.90 26.51 12.59
CA MET A 32 -2.74 25.81 11.62
C MET A 32 -4.02 26.57 11.31
N THR A 33 -4.67 27.16 12.32
CA THR A 33 -5.89 27.96 12.12
C THR A 33 -5.62 29.30 11.46
N ALA A 34 -4.45 29.89 11.69
CA ALA A 34 -4.01 31.13 11.02
C ALA A 34 -3.61 30.91 9.55
N GLU A 35 -3.16 29.71 9.20
CA GLU A 35 -2.74 29.33 7.84
C GLU A 35 -3.67 28.24 7.28
N PRO A 36 -4.91 28.56 6.88
CA PRO A 36 -5.89 27.57 6.45
C PRO A 36 -5.46 26.86 5.18
N VAL A 37 -5.64 25.55 5.14
CA VAL A 37 -5.44 24.74 3.94
C VAL A 37 -6.75 24.59 3.19
N CYS A 38 -6.87 25.24 2.04
CA CYS A 38 -8.00 25.10 1.13
C CYS A 38 -7.80 23.85 0.25
N CYS A 39 -7.92 22.67 0.83
CA CYS A 39 -7.90 21.38 0.14
C CYS A 39 -9.12 20.59 0.59
N GLU A 40 -10.10 20.46 -0.30
CA GLU A 40 -11.33 19.71 0.00
C GLU A 40 -10.99 18.28 0.46
N GLY A 41 -11.68 17.80 1.49
CA GLY A 41 -11.43 16.48 2.08
C GLY A 41 -10.17 16.38 2.95
N VAL A 42 -9.62 17.51 3.40
CA VAL A 42 -8.62 17.55 4.47
C VAL A 42 -9.26 18.21 5.69
N CYS A 43 -9.45 17.44 6.78
CA CYS A 43 -10.08 17.93 8.02
C CYS A 43 -9.14 18.85 8.78
N TRP A 44 -8.81 19.98 8.17
CA TRP A 44 -7.91 20.98 8.74
C TRP A 44 -8.56 21.73 9.91
N PRO A 45 -7.82 22.04 11.00
CA PRO A 45 -8.32 22.87 12.08
C PRO A 45 -8.83 24.22 11.60
N LYS A 46 -10.10 24.55 11.90
CA LYS A 46 -10.74 25.82 11.50
C LYS A 46 -10.74 26.86 12.61
N GLU A 47 -10.88 26.41 13.84
CA GLU A 47 -11.04 27.27 15.01
C GLU A 47 -10.60 26.54 16.27
N LEU A 48 -9.94 27.25 17.19
CA LEU A 48 -9.61 26.71 18.50
C LEU A 48 -10.81 26.80 19.44
N LEU A 49 -10.99 25.76 20.25
CA LEU A 49 -12.04 25.68 21.26
C LEU A 49 -11.47 25.95 22.65
N ARG A 50 -12.23 26.70 23.47
CA ARG A 50 -11.88 27.07 24.84
C ARG A 50 -13.02 26.68 25.77
N ASP A 51 -12.66 26.36 27.01
CA ASP A 51 -13.67 26.18 28.09
C ASP A 51 -14.24 27.53 28.59
N ALA A 52 -15.12 27.47 29.59
CA ALA A 52 -15.74 28.65 30.16
C ALA A 52 -14.74 29.59 30.85
N GLU A 53 -13.59 29.06 31.28
CA GLU A 53 -12.49 29.78 31.89
C GLU A 53 -11.50 30.35 30.86
N GLY A 54 -11.71 30.09 29.57
CA GLY A 54 -10.88 30.57 28.48
C GLY A 54 -9.66 29.67 28.14
N ASN A 55 -9.52 28.53 28.82
CA ASN A 55 -8.42 27.60 28.55
C ASN A 55 -8.63 26.84 27.23
N PHE A 56 -7.55 26.60 26.49
CA PHE A 56 -7.59 25.77 25.31
C PHE A 56 -7.99 24.32 25.65
N VAL A 57 -8.98 23.78 24.92
CA VAL A 57 -9.48 22.41 25.13
C VAL A 57 -9.45 21.57 23.82
N GLY A 58 -9.40 22.20 22.65
CA GLY A 58 -9.47 21.48 21.40
C GLY A 58 -9.65 22.38 20.20
N TYR A 59 -10.20 21.83 19.12
CA TYR A 59 -10.44 22.59 17.90
C TYR A 59 -11.67 22.06 17.14
N ARG A 60 -12.21 22.92 16.28
CA ARG A 60 -13.28 22.60 15.34
C ARG A 60 -12.71 22.32 13.96
N MET A 61 -13.26 21.33 13.27
CA MET A 61 -12.90 20.96 11.90
C MET A 61 -14.13 20.51 11.11
N GLU A 62 -13.96 20.33 9.82
CA GLU A 62 -15.00 19.76 8.96
C GLU A 62 -15.25 18.29 9.30
N ARG A 63 -16.52 17.88 9.22
CA ARG A 63 -16.91 16.49 9.43
C ARG A 63 -16.55 15.65 8.21
N ALA A 64 -15.64 14.71 8.37
CA ALA A 64 -15.29 13.74 7.34
C ALA A 64 -16.46 12.81 7.01
N ARG A 65 -16.46 12.30 5.77
CA ARG A 65 -17.42 11.31 5.28
C ARG A 65 -16.68 10.07 4.79
N GLY A 66 -17.37 8.95 4.65
CA GLY A 66 -16.83 7.72 4.09
C GLY A 66 -16.43 6.68 5.11
N THR A 67 -15.79 5.63 4.65
CA THR A 67 -15.30 4.49 5.45
C THR A 67 -13.78 4.48 5.46
N GLU A 68 -13.17 4.18 6.60
CA GLU A 68 -11.72 4.05 6.71
C GLU A 68 -11.15 3.12 5.62
N LEU A 69 -10.15 3.59 4.90
CA LEU A 69 -9.54 2.90 3.76
C LEU A 69 -9.15 1.46 4.11
N GLN A 70 -8.53 1.26 5.29
CA GLN A 70 -8.14 -0.08 5.74
C GLN A 70 -9.33 -1.01 5.88
N ARG A 71 -10.44 -0.54 6.43
CA ARG A 71 -11.64 -1.35 6.66
C ARG A 71 -12.43 -1.62 5.37
N ALA A 72 -12.38 -0.68 4.43
CA ALA A 72 -13.14 -0.78 3.19
C ALA A 72 -12.45 -1.56 2.08
N LEU A 73 -11.10 -1.53 1.99
CA LEU A 73 -10.39 -1.94 0.77
C LEU A 73 -9.34 -3.05 0.95
N PHE A 74 -8.88 -3.33 2.18
CA PHE A 74 -7.71 -4.21 2.36
C PHE A 74 -8.03 -5.70 2.34
N THR A 75 -9.28 -6.08 2.26
CA THR A 75 -9.69 -7.46 2.05
C THR A 75 -10.74 -7.55 0.96
N ARG A 76 -10.75 -8.64 0.22
CA ARG A 76 -11.73 -8.84 -0.84
C ARG A 76 -13.18 -8.77 -0.34
N PRO A 77 -13.57 -9.43 0.77
CA PRO A 77 -14.93 -9.30 1.31
C PRO A 77 -15.31 -7.86 1.69
N ALA A 78 -14.39 -7.10 2.28
CA ALA A 78 -14.65 -5.71 2.64
C ALA A 78 -14.85 -4.83 1.40
N LEU A 79 -14.01 -4.98 0.38
CA LEU A 79 -14.15 -4.26 -0.88
C LEU A 79 -15.47 -4.59 -1.57
N GLU A 80 -15.85 -5.86 -1.67
CA GLU A 80 -17.11 -6.30 -2.26
C GLU A 80 -18.33 -5.81 -1.48
N ALA A 81 -18.23 -5.66 -0.16
CA ALA A 81 -19.28 -5.11 0.69
C ALA A 81 -19.48 -3.60 0.54
N HIS A 82 -18.39 -2.83 0.46
CA HIS A 82 -18.44 -1.36 0.42
C HIS A 82 -18.48 -0.81 -1.01
N PHE A 83 -17.77 -1.46 -1.94
CA PHE A 83 -17.58 -1.01 -3.32
C PHE A 83 -17.68 -2.17 -4.34
N PRO A 84 -18.83 -2.84 -4.46
CA PRO A 84 -18.98 -4.09 -5.23
C PRO A 84 -18.67 -3.97 -6.71
N ASN A 85 -18.77 -2.77 -7.28
CA ASN A 85 -18.59 -2.54 -8.72
C ASN A 85 -17.20 -1.99 -9.07
N TRP A 86 -16.29 -1.83 -8.09
CA TRP A 86 -14.97 -1.28 -8.37
C TRP A 86 -14.12 -2.24 -9.20
N LYS A 87 -13.37 -1.65 -10.11
CA LYS A 87 -12.35 -2.28 -10.93
C LYS A 87 -10.97 -1.70 -10.61
N LYS A 88 -9.94 -2.25 -11.23
CA LYS A 88 -8.57 -1.74 -11.07
C LYS A 88 -8.46 -0.25 -11.38
N ALA A 89 -9.22 0.25 -12.36
CA ALA A 89 -9.23 1.66 -12.70
C ALA A 89 -9.70 2.55 -11.54
N ASP A 90 -10.70 2.09 -10.76
CA ASP A 90 -11.20 2.82 -9.59
C ASP A 90 -10.16 2.86 -8.46
N MET A 91 -9.47 1.74 -8.22
CA MET A 91 -8.35 1.68 -7.26
C MET A 91 -7.18 2.60 -7.68
N VAL A 92 -6.87 2.66 -8.96
CA VAL A 92 -5.83 3.55 -9.50
C VAL A 92 -6.26 5.00 -9.42
N GLN A 93 -7.54 5.30 -9.72
CA GLN A 93 -8.09 6.65 -9.54
C GLN A 93 -8.05 7.08 -8.07
N LEU A 94 -8.37 6.19 -7.14
CA LEU A 94 -8.24 6.46 -5.70
C LEU A 94 -6.81 6.83 -5.32
N CYS A 95 -5.81 6.08 -5.82
CA CYS A 95 -4.39 6.42 -5.61
C CYS A 95 -4.06 7.83 -6.13
N ILE A 96 -4.58 8.20 -7.30
CA ILE A 96 -4.40 9.54 -7.88
C ILE A 96 -5.00 10.61 -6.95
N THR A 97 -6.24 10.41 -6.50
CA THR A 97 -6.94 11.35 -5.61
C THR A 97 -6.18 11.55 -4.28
N ILE A 98 -5.67 10.48 -3.70
CA ILE A 98 -4.83 10.54 -2.49
C ILE A 98 -3.54 11.31 -2.77
N LEU A 99 -2.84 10.98 -3.86
CA LEU A 99 -1.58 11.63 -4.24
C LEU A 99 -1.75 13.12 -4.54
N GLU A 100 -2.85 13.53 -5.17
CA GLU A 100 -3.16 14.94 -5.44
C GLU A 100 -3.27 15.75 -4.14
N LYS A 101 -3.94 15.20 -3.11
CA LYS A 101 -4.05 15.83 -1.80
C LYS A 101 -2.70 15.91 -1.08
N ILE A 102 -1.90 14.84 -1.10
CA ILE A 102 -0.55 14.85 -0.51
C ILE A 102 0.34 15.87 -1.24
N CYS A 103 0.30 15.93 -2.58
CA CYS A 103 1.04 16.95 -3.35
C CYS A 103 0.62 18.38 -2.97
N ALA A 104 -0.67 18.63 -2.75
CA ALA A 104 -1.17 19.94 -2.32
C ALA A 104 -0.66 20.33 -0.93
N LEU A 105 -0.53 19.36 -0.02
CA LEU A 105 0.03 19.57 1.32
C LEU A 105 1.56 19.79 1.26
N HIS A 106 2.30 18.95 0.51
CA HIS A 106 3.74 19.11 0.30
C HIS A 106 4.08 20.47 -0.32
N GLY A 107 3.29 20.94 -1.29
CA GLY A 107 3.47 22.26 -1.91
C GLY A 107 3.34 23.43 -0.92
N ARG A 108 2.86 23.19 0.29
CA ARG A 108 2.77 24.13 1.41
C ARG A 108 3.80 23.86 2.51
N GLY A 109 4.72 22.93 2.31
CA GLY A 109 5.70 22.50 3.29
C GLY A 109 5.11 21.71 4.46
N ILE A 110 3.93 21.09 4.26
CA ILE A 110 3.25 20.26 5.25
C ILE A 110 3.58 18.80 4.97
N ILE A 111 4.09 18.08 5.97
CA ILE A 111 4.38 16.66 5.95
C ILE A 111 3.32 15.95 6.82
N LEU A 112 2.66 14.92 6.29
CA LEU A 112 1.65 14.18 7.05
C LEU A 112 2.29 13.43 8.23
N GLY A 113 3.46 12.85 8.00
CA GLY A 113 4.27 12.18 9.01
C GLY A 113 3.76 10.80 9.42
N ASP A 114 2.47 10.64 9.72
CA ASP A 114 1.83 9.34 9.98
C ASP A 114 0.80 9.03 8.89
N ILE A 115 1.29 8.67 7.71
CA ILE A 115 0.43 8.12 6.66
C ILE A 115 -0.10 6.77 7.15
N ASN A 116 -1.38 6.77 7.52
CA ASN A 116 -2.06 5.61 8.06
C ASN A 116 -3.40 5.40 7.32
N PRO A 117 -3.67 4.20 6.78
CA PRO A 117 -4.94 3.89 6.11
C PRO A 117 -6.19 4.04 6.97
N LEU A 118 -6.05 4.12 8.31
CA LEU A 118 -7.15 4.44 9.23
C LEU A 118 -7.47 5.94 9.24
N ASN A 119 -6.51 6.79 8.86
CA ASN A 119 -6.67 8.24 8.81
C ASN A 119 -7.13 8.75 7.44
N ILE A 120 -7.47 7.85 6.53
CA ILE A 120 -8.02 8.17 5.20
C ILE A 120 -9.38 7.50 5.08
N LEU A 121 -10.44 8.31 4.92
CA LEU A 121 -11.79 7.82 4.69
C LEU A 121 -12.11 7.89 3.19
N VAL A 122 -12.71 6.83 2.65
CA VAL A 122 -13.02 6.69 1.23
C VAL A 122 -14.54 6.79 1.05
N VAL A 123 -14.96 7.71 0.18
CA VAL A 123 -16.35 7.84 -0.27
C VAL A 123 -16.49 7.28 -1.68
N SER A 124 -15.56 7.62 -2.56
CA SER A 124 -15.52 7.19 -3.97
C SER A 124 -14.08 7.17 -4.48
N PRO A 125 -13.79 6.72 -5.72
CA PRO A 125 -12.45 6.82 -6.30
C PRO A 125 -11.93 8.26 -6.40
N THR A 126 -12.82 9.25 -6.44
CA THR A 126 -12.51 10.68 -6.61
C THR A 126 -12.76 11.51 -5.36
N GLU A 127 -13.25 10.90 -4.27
CA GLU A 127 -13.52 11.58 -3.00
C GLU A 127 -12.94 10.82 -1.82
N VAL A 128 -11.97 11.43 -1.16
CA VAL A 128 -11.37 10.93 0.08
C VAL A 128 -11.26 12.05 1.11
N TRP A 129 -11.27 11.67 2.40
CA TRP A 129 -11.13 12.57 3.53
C TRP A 129 -9.92 12.17 4.36
N PHE A 130 -9.03 13.12 4.63
CA PHE A 130 -7.90 12.97 5.52
C PHE A 130 -8.29 13.49 6.89
N VAL A 131 -8.20 12.65 7.91
CA VAL A 131 -8.51 12.97 9.30
C VAL A 131 -7.24 13.00 10.14
N ASP A 132 -7.35 13.46 11.39
CA ASP A 132 -6.23 13.55 12.35
C ASP A 132 -5.09 14.48 11.90
N CYS A 133 -5.45 15.53 11.17
CA CYS A 133 -4.48 16.47 10.57
C CYS A 133 -3.71 17.30 11.60
N ASP A 134 -4.16 17.39 12.85
CA ASP A 134 -3.47 18.07 13.95
C ASP A 134 -2.14 17.39 14.32
N SER A 135 -1.93 16.14 13.89
CA SER A 135 -0.66 15.44 14.02
C SER A 135 0.39 15.89 12.98
N TYR A 136 -0.02 16.45 11.83
CA TYR A 136 0.88 16.77 10.70
C TYR A 136 2.03 17.69 11.12
N GLN A 137 3.17 17.53 10.45
CA GLN A 137 4.31 18.42 10.63
C GLN A 137 4.08 19.73 9.87
N ILE A 138 4.19 20.84 10.55
CA ILE A 138 4.05 22.19 9.98
C ILE A 138 4.99 23.17 10.66
N GLY A 139 5.70 23.97 9.89
CA GLY A 139 6.40 25.17 10.34
C GLY A 139 7.32 25.01 11.56
N GLY A 140 8.07 23.91 11.64
CA GLY A 140 8.98 23.62 12.76
C GLY A 140 8.35 22.76 13.87
N TYR A 141 7.05 22.50 13.84
CA TYR A 141 6.39 21.57 14.76
C TYR A 141 6.39 20.17 14.14
N PRO A 142 7.06 19.17 14.76
CA PRO A 142 7.14 17.82 14.22
C PRO A 142 5.79 17.09 14.27
N CYS A 143 5.66 16.02 13.46
CA CYS A 143 4.65 14.98 13.67
C CYS A 143 5.18 13.98 14.70
N PRO A 144 4.63 13.94 15.93
CA PRO A 144 5.20 13.15 17.03
C PRO A 144 4.85 11.66 16.97
N VAL A 145 4.05 11.24 16.00
CA VAL A 145 3.52 9.89 15.85
C VAL A 145 3.98 9.25 14.54
N GLY A 146 3.86 7.93 14.46
CA GLY A 146 4.17 7.17 13.26
C GLY A 146 3.96 5.68 13.46
N THR A 147 3.59 5.00 12.39
CA THR A 147 3.34 3.56 12.37
C THR A 147 4.53 2.83 11.76
N VAL A 148 5.11 1.85 12.45
CA VAL A 148 6.32 1.11 12.05
C VAL A 148 6.33 0.72 10.58
N ARG A 149 5.25 0.11 10.08
CA ARG A 149 5.17 -0.37 8.69
C ARG A 149 5.23 0.73 7.63
N PHE A 150 4.92 1.98 7.99
CA PHE A 150 4.99 3.15 7.12
C PHE A 150 6.19 4.03 7.39
N THR A 151 7.03 3.65 8.36
CA THR A 151 8.22 4.41 8.74
C THR A 151 9.42 3.97 7.90
N ALA A 152 10.12 4.93 7.30
CA ALA A 152 11.30 4.67 6.49
C ALA A 152 12.45 4.05 7.33
N PRO A 153 13.28 3.16 6.74
CA PRO A 153 14.33 2.44 7.47
C PRO A 153 15.25 3.35 8.29
N GLU A 154 15.66 4.49 7.72
CA GLU A 154 16.62 5.42 8.31
C GLU A 154 16.09 6.19 9.53
N ILE A 155 14.78 6.21 9.74
CA ILE A 155 14.13 6.86 10.90
C ILE A 155 13.40 5.87 11.81
N GLN A 156 13.55 4.56 11.59
CA GLN A 156 13.05 3.54 12.51
C GLN A 156 13.64 3.73 13.91
N LYS A 157 12.84 3.40 14.93
CA LYS A 157 13.25 3.46 16.36
C LYS A 157 13.64 4.87 16.88
N ARG A 158 13.46 5.93 16.08
CA ARG A 158 13.68 7.31 16.54
C ARG A 158 12.45 7.84 17.25
N ASN A 159 12.62 8.77 18.19
CA ASN A 159 11.50 9.52 18.75
C ASN A 159 11.09 10.63 17.78
N PHE A 160 9.91 10.51 17.21
CA PHE A 160 9.42 11.42 16.18
C PHE A 160 9.12 12.84 16.66
N ALA A 161 9.05 13.08 17.98
CA ALA A 161 8.89 14.41 18.54
C ALA A 161 10.18 15.24 18.48
N ASP A 162 11.36 14.60 18.28
CA ASP A 162 12.66 15.23 18.43
C ASP A 162 13.27 15.75 17.12
N PHE A 163 12.63 15.50 15.98
CA PHE A 163 13.14 15.93 14.68
C PHE A 163 12.03 16.19 13.65
N LEU A 164 12.38 16.94 12.61
CA LEU A 164 11.51 17.16 11.47
C LEU A 164 11.81 16.09 10.41
N ARG A 165 10.74 15.45 9.92
CA ARG A 165 10.82 14.54 8.77
C ARG A 165 11.01 15.34 7.50
N THR A 166 11.65 14.71 6.51
CA THR A 166 11.77 15.24 5.14
C THR A 166 10.69 14.62 4.24
N GLU A 167 10.47 15.23 3.07
CA GLU A 167 9.63 14.60 2.03
C GLU A 167 10.19 13.23 1.61
N GLY A 168 11.52 13.03 1.64
CA GLY A 168 12.16 11.75 1.36
C GLY A 168 11.82 10.66 2.38
N ASN A 169 11.71 11.02 3.66
CA ASN A 169 11.21 10.09 4.69
C ASN A 169 9.74 9.74 4.42
N GLU A 170 8.90 10.72 4.12
CA GLU A 170 7.47 10.50 3.84
C GLU A 170 7.23 9.76 2.52
N ALA A 171 8.09 9.91 1.54
CA ALA A 171 8.02 9.21 0.26
C ALA A 171 8.03 7.68 0.40
N PHE A 172 8.69 7.15 1.45
CA PHE A 172 8.61 5.72 1.79
C PHE A 172 7.20 5.32 2.25
N ALA A 173 6.58 6.12 3.09
CA ALA A 173 5.21 5.89 3.56
C ALA A 173 4.19 5.98 2.41
N VAL A 174 4.35 6.97 1.52
CA VAL A 174 3.54 7.10 0.29
C VAL A 174 3.67 5.85 -0.56
N ALA A 175 4.89 5.41 -0.88
CA ALA A 175 5.12 4.20 -1.66
C ALA A 175 4.51 2.95 -0.98
N THR A 176 4.62 2.85 0.34
CA THR A 176 4.02 1.75 1.14
C THR A 176 2.49 1.74 1.02
N LEU A 177 1.84 2.89 1.14
CA LEU A 177 0.39 3.02 0.96
C LEU A 177 -0.04 2.61 -0.44
N LEU A 178 0.65 3.11 -1.48
CA LEU A 178 0.36 2.77 -2.87
C LEU A 178 0.53 1.28 -3.14
N PHE A 179 1.58 0.67 -2.60
CA PHE A 179 1.79 -0.77 -2.69
C PHE A 179 0.63 -1.54 -2.04
N MET A 180 0.22 -1.14 -0.83
CA MET A 180 -0.87 -1.77 -0.09
C MET A 180 -2.25 -1.55 -0.74
N LEU A 181 -2.42 -0.55 -1.59
CA LEU A 181 -3.60 -0.36 -2.44
C LEU A 181 -3.53 -1.24 -3.69
N MET A 182 -2.36 -1.39 -4.30
CA MET A 182 -2.19 -2.24 -5.48
C MET A 182 -2.21 -3.73 -5.15
N LEU A 183 -1.75 -4.10 -3.95
CA LEU A 183 -1.83 -5.43 -3.34
C LEU A 183 -2.65 -5.32 -2.04
N PRO A 184 -4.01 -5.31 -2.11
CA PRO A 184 -4.86 -4.87 -1.03
C PRO A 184 -4.49 -5.42 0.35
N GLY A 185 -4.09 -4.52 1.23
CA GLY A 185 -3.73 -4.80 2.61
C GLY A 185 -2.37 -5.49 2.84
N LYS A 186 -1.62 -5.86 1.79
CA LYS A 186 -0.34 -6.56 1.94
C LYS A 186 0.81 -5.59 2.11
N SER A 187 1.54 -5.70 3.22
CA SER A 187 2.76 -4.91 3.42
C SER A 187 3.84 -5.26 2.38
N PRO A 188 4.64 -4.29 1.89
CA PRO A 188 5.75 -4.55 0.99
C PRO A 188 6.72 -5.62 1.48
N TYR A 189 6.95 -5.68 2.78
CA TYR A 189 7.89 -6.61 3.42
C TYR A 189 7.25 -7.85 4.04
N ALA A 190 5.96 -8.11 3.77
CA ALA A 190 5.36 -9.37 4.17
C ALA A 190 5.91 -10.52 3.33
N GLN A 191 6.51 -11.52 4.00
CA GLN A 191 7.20 -12.65 3.36
C GLN A 191 6.43 -13.95 3.54
N GLU A 192 6.72 -14.93 2.69
CA GLU A 192 6.29 -16.32 2.88
C GLU A 192 6.91 -16.87 4.17
N GLY A 193 6.12 -17.62 4.95
CA GLY A 193 6.55 -18.14 6.25
C GLY A 193 6.53 -17.15 7.40
N GLY A 194 6.22 -15.86 7.15
CA GLY A 194 6.20 -14.80 8.17
C GLY A 194 7.58 -14.17 8.41
N GLY A 195 7.79 -13.64 9.61
CA GLY A 195 9.03 -12.97 10.01
C GLY A 195 8.76 -11.62 10.71
N ASP A 196 9.80 -11.04 11.30
CA ASP A 196 9.69 -9.72 11.92
C ASP A 196 9.66 -8.63 10.82
N LEU A 197 8.54 -7.92 10.76
CA LEU A 197 8.33 -6.86 9.77
C LEU A 197 9.31 -5.70 9.94
N SER A 198 9.66 -5.34 11.18
CA SER A 198 10.59 -4.25 11.45
C SER A 198 12.01 -4.61 10.99
N GLU A 199 12.44 -5.84 11.20
CA GLU A 199 13.73 -6.34 10.72
C GLU A 199 13.78 -6.38 9.19
N ALA A 200 12.71 -6.85 8.54
CA ALA A 200 12.61 -6.88 7.09
C ALA A 200 12.64 -5.47 6.47
N ILE A 201 11.99 -4.47 7.12
CA ILE A 201 12.07 -3.05 6.72
C ILE A 201 13.50 -2.53 6.86
N LEU A 202 14.15 -2.77 8.00
CA LEU A 202 15.53 -2.31 8.25
C LEU A 202 16.53 -2.91 7.27
N ALA A 203 16.35 -4.19 6.94
CA ALA A 203 17.18 -4.89 5.95
C ALA A 203 16.82 -4.51 4.50
N MET A 204 15.67 -3.86 4.28
CA MET A 204 15.08 -3.62 2.96
C MET A 204 14.99 -4.91 2.13
N ASP A 205 14.53 -5.99 2.77
CA ASP A 205 14.43 -7.32 2.17
C ASP A 205 13.07 -7.50 1.47
N PHE A 206 12.96 -6.93 0.27
CA PHE A 206 11.73 -6.91 -0.51
C PHE A 206 11.47 -8.25 -1.20
N PRO A 207 10.34 -8.94 -0.92
CA PRO A 207 10.14 -10.33 -1.34
C PRO A 207 9.62 -10.51 -2.78
N TYR A 208 9.34 -9.45 -3.52
CA TYR A 208 8.74 -9.57 -4.85
C TYR A 208 9.80 -9.50 -5.96
N PRO A 209 9.72 -10.39 -6.96
CA PRO A 209 10.72 -10.44 -8.04
C PRO A 209 10.57 -9.25 -9.00
N CYS A 210 11.70 -8.79 -9.57
CA CYS A 210 11.73 -7.79 -10.62
C CYS A 210 12.87 -8.10 -11.62
N GLY A 211 12.58 -8.09 -12.91
CA GLY A 211 13.53 -8.50 -13.95
C GLY A 211 13.89 -9.98 -13.82
N ASP A 212 15.17 -10.29 -13.87
CA ASP A 212 15.71 -11.65 -13.74
C ASP A 212 15.88 -12.10 -12.29
N ASN A 213 15.50 -11.25 -11.34
CA ASN A 213 15.60 -11.53 -9.92
C ASN A 213 14.45 -12.44 -9.49
N HIS A 214 14.75 -13.60 -8.94
CA HIS A 214 13.78 -14.53 -8.38
C HIS A 214 13.76 -14.42 -6.87
N SER A 215 12.58 -14.58 -6.26
CA SER A 215 12.43 -14.60 -4.81
C SER A 215 11.51 -15.73 -4.39
N ASP A 216 12.00 -16.59 -3.51
CA ASP A 216 11.19 -17.63 -2.86
C ASP A 216 10.37 -17.08 -1.68
N LYS A 217 10.66 -15.84 -1.27
CA LYS A 217 10.03 -15.16 -0.14
C LYS A 217 8.68 -14.50 -0.49
N THR A 218 8.31 -14.44 -1.79
CA THR A 218 7.03 -13.83 -2.20
C THR A 218 5.86 -14.59 -1.58
N PRO A 219 4.95 -13.92 -0.85
CA PRO A 219 3.80 -14.55 -0.21
C PRO A 219 2.99 -15.41 -1.19
N GLU A 220 2.59 -16.60 -0.76
CA GLU A 220 1.76 -17.50 -1.57
C GLU A 220 0.36 -16.97 -1.80
N GLY A 221 -0.33 -17.54 -2.80
CA GLY A 221 -1.71 -17.22 -3.12
C GLY A 221 -1.87 -16.07 -4.11
N ALA A 222 -2.92 -15.28 -3.92
CA ALA A 222 -3.33 -14.22 -4.85
C ALA A 222 -2.27 -13.11 -5.04
N TRP A 223 -1.38 -12.90 -4.07
CA TRP A 223 -0.37 -11.84 -4.08
C TRP A 223 0.60 -11.93 -5.26
N ARG A 224 0.96 -13.16 -5.65
CA ARG A 224 1.80 -13.42 -6.84
C ARG A 224 1.08 -13.03 -8.13
N PHE A 225 -0.21 -13.29 -8.19
CA PHE A 225 -1.04 -12.91 -9.34
C PHE A 225 -1.17 -11.39 -9.43
N LEU A 226 -1.55 -10.74 -8.32
CA LEU A 226 -1.63 -9.29 -8.22
C LEU A 226 -0.34 -8.61 -8.67
N TRP A 227 0.80 -9.06 -8.17
CA TRP A 227 2.11 -8.54 -8.57
C TRP A 227 2.38 -8.77 -10.06
N SER A 228 2.03 -9.94 -10.60
CA SER A 228 2.28 -10.25 -12.01
C SER A 228 1.53 -9.30 -12.97
N HIS A 229 0.33 -8.87 -12.59
CA HIS A 229 -0.54 -8.01 -13.40
C HIS A 229 -0.19 -6.53 -13.33
N LEU A 230 0.66 -6.08 -12.39
CA LEU A 230 1.14 -4.70 -12.38
C LEU A 230 1.97 -4.39 -13.63
N PRO A 231 1.87 -3.16 -14.16
CA PRO A 231 2.77 -2.68 -15.23
C PRO A 231 4.24 -2.81 -14.81
N ARG A 232 5.11 -3.14 -15.78
CA ARG A 232 6.54 -3.36 -15.53
C ARG A 232 7.19 -2.18 -14.81
N TYR A 233 6.95 -0.96 -15.27
CA TYR A 233 7.56 0.24 -14.67
C TYR A 233 7.12 0.47 -13.21
N LEU A 234 5.86 0.10 -12.83
CA LEU A 234 5.43 0.18 -11.43
C LEU A 234 6.14 -0.85 -10.55
N LYS A 235 6.36 -2.08 -11.09
CA LYS A 235 7.18 -3.08 -10.39
C LYS A 235 8.60 -2.58 -10.16
N GLU A 236 9.21 -1.98 -11.19
CA GLU A 236 10.55 -1.39 -11.12
C GLU A 236 10.60 -0.23 -10.09
N TYR A 237 9.54 0.58 -10.00
CA TYR A 237 9.46 1.65 -9.02
C TYR A 237 9.34 1.13 -7.58
N PHE A 238 8.45 0.16 -7.34
CA PHE A 238 8.32 -0.47 -6.02
C PHE A 238 9.60 -1.23 -5.63
N TYR A 239 10.14 -2.02 -6.56
CA TYR A 239 11.39 -2.75 -6.33
C TYR A 239 12.55 -1.79 -6.02
N GLY A 240 12.73 -0.75 -6.82
CA GLY A 240 13.75 0.25 -6.60
C GLY A 240 13.61 1.00 -5.26
N THR A 241 12.39 1.15 -4.76
CA THR A 241 12.11 1.82 -3.48
C THR A 241 12.34 0.90 -2.28
N PHE A 242 11.93 -0.38 -2.37
CA PHE A 242 11.88 -1.28 -1.22
C PHE A 242 13.05 -2.27 -1.13
N GLN A 243 13.77 -2.50 -2.23
CA GLN A 243 14.92 -3.41 -2.23
C GLN A 243 16.18 -2.69 -1.79
N ASN A 244 16.97 -3.34 -0.93
CA ASN A 244 18.30 -2.84 -0.55
C ASN A 244 19.18 -2.62 -1.79
N GLY A 245 19.80 -1.45 -1.88
CA GLY A 245 20.57 -1.05 -3.07
C GLY A 245 19.74 -0.75 -4.32
N GLY A 246 18.42 -0.70 -4.21
CA GLY A 246 17.53 -0.28 -5.27
C GLY A 246 17.73 1.19 -5.67
N ALA A 247 17.41 1.54 -6.92
CA ALA A 247 17.66 2.88 -7.47
C ALA A 247 16.97 4.03 -6.69
N TYR A 248 15.92 3.72 -5.93
CA TYR A 248 15.11 4.68 -5.16
C TYR A 248 15.05 4.29 -3.68
N SER A 249 16.07 3.60 -3.16
CA SER A 249 16.05 3.01 -1.83
C SER A 249 16.44 3.98 -0.71
N THR A 250 17.10 5.09 -1.03
CA THR A 250 17.56 6.08 -0.03
C THR A 250 16.64 7.28 0.05
N GLU A 251 16.67 8.00 1.16
CA GLU A 251 15.89 9.22 1.38
C GLU A 251 16.01 10.23 0.22
N GLN A 252 17.23 10.41 -0.33
CA GLN A 252 17.52 11.38 -1.38
C GLN A 252 17.08 10.90 -2.77
N THR A 253 16.97 9.61 -2.99
CA THR A 253 16.67 9.04 -4.30
C THR A 253 15.22 8.58 -4.46
N ARG A 254 14.46 8.48 -3.35
CA ARG A 254 13.04 8.07 -3.38
C ARG A 254 12.23 8.94 -4.32
N ARG A 255 11.33 8.29 -5.02
CA ARG A 255 10.41 8.99 -5.89
C ARG A 255 9.50 9.90 -5.10
N THR A 256 9.41 11.17 -5.53
CA THR A 256 8.52 12.15 -4.93
C THR A 256 7.05 11.78 -5.15
N THR A 257 6.16 12.33 -4.33
CA THR A 257 4.70 12.16 -4.48
C THR A 257 4.24 12.58 -5.88
N GLN A 258 4.82 13.65 -6.46
CA GLN A 258 4.52 14.10 -7.83
C GLN A 258 4.94 13.09 -8.90
N GLN A 259 6.08 12.41 -8.71
CA GLN A 259 6.51 11.35 -9.64
C GLN A 259 5.60 10.12 -9.56
N TRP A 260 5.13 9.74 -8.38
CA TRP A 260 4.12 8.70 -8.21
C TRP A 260 2.80 9.11 -8.86
N LEU A 261 2.34 10.33 -8.67
CA LEU A 261 1.12 10.86 -9.30
C LEU A 261 1.19 10.74 -10.83
N THR A 262 2.31 11.11 -11.42
CA THR A 262 2.54 10.97 -12.87
C THR A 262 2.46 9.51 -13.31
N ALA A 263 3.06 8.60 -12.56
CA ALA A 263 3.06 7.17 -12.84
C ALA A 263 1.65 6.56 -12.77
N PHE A 264 0.86 6.94 -11.75
CA PHE A 264 -0.50 6.44 -11.58
C PHE A 264 -1.48 7.01 -12.61
N ARG A 265 -1.33 8.27 -13.01
CA ARG A 265 -2.08 8.86 -14.14
C ARG A 265 -1.79 8.12 -15.45
N TYR A 266 -0.53 7.74 -15.69
CA TYR A 266 -0.18 6.90 -16.83
C TYR A 266 -0.81 5.51 -16.74
N TYR A 267 -0.82 4.89 -15.55
CA TYR A 267 -1.49 3.60 -15.34
C TYR A 267 -2.98 3.66 -15.62
N LEU A 268 -3.66 4.69 -15.11
CA LEU A 268 -5.09 4.89 -15.36
C LEU A 268 -5.38 4.98 -16.87
N ARG A 269 -4.57 5.75 -17.60
CA ARG A 269 -4.69 5.85 -19.06
C ARG A 269 -4.54 4.49 -19.76
N LEU A 270 -3.56 3.67 -19.37
CA LEU A 270 -3.39 2.32 -19.93
C LEU A 270 -4.61 1.43 -19.68
N LEU A 271 -5.24 1.53 -18.50
CA LEU A 271 -6.47 0.80 -18.16
C LEU A 271 -7.64 1.28 -19.01
N GLN A 272 -7.84 2.59 -19.13
CA GLN A 272 -8.95 3.20 -19.89
C GLN A 272 -8.85 2.93 -21.40
N GLU A 273 -7.64 2.92 -21.94
CA GLU A 273 -7.37 2.64 -23.36
C GLU A 273 -7.33 1.14 -23.68
N GLY A 274 -7.51 0.27 -22.69
CA GLY A 274 -7.44 -1.18 -22.88
C GLY A 274 -6.07 -1.69 -23.35
N LYS A 275 -5.00 -0.94 -23.07
CA LYS A 275 -3.64 -1.26 -23.54
C LYS A 275 -2.91 -2.32 -22.70
N LEU A 276 -3.55 -2.85 -21.67
CA LEU A 276 -3.02 -3.98 -20.91
C LEU A 276 -3.37 -5.28 -21.66
N GLN A 277 -2.35 -6.02 -22.07
CA GLN A 277 -2.49 -7.22 -22.90
C GLN A 277 -3.39 -8.30 -22.33
N ASP A 278 -3.42 -8.44 -20.99
CA ASP A 278 -4.23 -9.43 -20.30
C ASP A 278 -5.48 -8.77 -19.69
N PRO A 279 -6.69 -9.21 -20.04
CA PRO A 279 -7.94 -8.66 -19.50
C PRO A 279 -8.02 -8.69 -17.98
N GLU A 280 -7.47 -9.74 -17.32
CA GLU A 280 -7.45 -9.79 -15.84
C GLU A 280 -6.58 -8.70 -15.20
N SER A 281 -5.75 -8.01 -15.98
CA SER A 281 -5.02 -6.84 -15.46
C SER A 281 -5.93 -5.65 -15.14
N ALA A 282 -7.18 -5.66 -15.62
CA ALA A 282 -8.22 -4.70 -15.25
C ALA A 282 -9.01 -5.08 -13.99
N GLU A 283 -8.83 -6.30 -13.47
CA GLU A 283 -9.47 -6.76 -12.24
C GLU A 283 -8.63 -6.39 -11.00
N ILE A 284 -9.30 -6.07 -9.88
CA ILE A 284 -8.61 -5.80 -8.61
C ILE A 284 -7.96 -7.09 -8.10
N PHE A 285 -8.67 -8.22 -8.22
CA PHE A 285 -8.20 -9.53 -7.77
C PHE A 285 -8.11 -10.51 -8.95
N PRO A 286 -7.04 -10.46 -9.77
CA PRO A 286 -6.82 -11.44 -10.81
C PRO A 286 -6.69 -12.85 -10.22
N THR A 287 -7.16 -13.85 -10.96
CA THR A 287 -7.27 -15.23 -10.47
C THR A 287 -6.11 -16.13 -10.91
N ARG A 288 -5.26 -15.64 -11.81
CA ARG A 288 -4.12 -16.37 -12.40
C ARG A 288 -2.92 -15.45 -12.65
N TRP A 289 -1.83 -16.02 -13.07
CA TRP A 289 -0.67 -15.26 -13.55
C TRP A 289 -1.01 -14.46 -14.81
N LYS A 290 -0.41 -13.28 -14.93
CA LYS A 290 -0.48 -12.49 -16.16
C LYS A 290 0.09 -13.27 -17.35
N VAL A 291 -0.67 -13.31 -18.43
CA VAL A 291 -0.23 -13.88 -19.71
C VAL A 291 0.26 -12.75 -20.60
N THR A 292 1.55 -12.79 -20.93
CA THR A 292 2.19 -11.77 -21.79
C THR A 292 2.33 -12.21 -23.23
N ASP A 293 2.28 -13.54 -23.49
CA ASP A 293 2.37 -14.14 -24.80
C ASP A 293 1.01 -14.76 -25.20
N PRO A 294 0.44 -14.42 -26.38
CA PRO A 294 -0.75 -15.09 -26.89
C PRO A 294 -0.59 -16.62 -27.00
N ALA A 295 0.57 -17.11 -27.33
CA ALA A 295 0.89 -18.54 -27.37
C ALA A 295 0.83 -19.20 -25.98
N ALA A 296 1.10 -18.44 -24.92
CA ALA A 296 0.97 -18.92 -23.54
C ALA A 296 -0.47 -19.22 -23.13
N ARG A 297 -1.47 -18.75 -23.89
CA ARG A 297 -2.91 -19.03 -23.69
C ARG A 297 -3.38 -20.26 -24.42
N THR A 298 -2.61 -20.74 -25.41
CA THR A 298 -2.98 -21.89 -26.22
C THR A 298 -2.73 -23.16 -25.43
N VAL A 299 -3.79 -23.92 -25.19
CA VAL A 299 -3.68 -25.25 -24.60
C VAL A 299 -3.06 -26.17 -25.64
N TRP A 300 -1.85 -26.67 -25.33
CA TRP A 300 -1.18 -27.67 -26.19
C TRP A 300 -1.82 -29.04 -26.04
N GLU A 301 -2.04 -29.45 -24.80
CA GLU A 301 -2.55 -30.78 -24.47
C GLU A 301 -3.31 -30.78 -23.15
N ARG A 302 -4.43 -31.49 -23.07
CA ARG A 302 -5.13 -31.79 -21.82
C ARG A 302 -4.75 -33.17 -21.34
N ARG A 303 -4.31 -33.28 -20.09
CA ARG A 303 -3.89 -34.52 -19.44
C ARG A 303 -4.67 -34.80 -18.17
N THR A 304 -4.70 -36.09 -17.80
CA THR A 304 -5.20 -36.53 -16.50
C THR A 304 -4.03 -36.62 -15.51
N CYS A 305 -4.20 -36.03 -14.34
CA CYS A 305 -3.17 -36.08 -13.29
C CYS A 305 -2.96 -37.49 -12.77
N ALA A 306 -1.73 -37.97 -12.81
CA ALA A 306 -1.34 -39.31 -12.35
C ALA A 306 -1.48 -39.50 -10.83
N GLU A 307 -1.77 -38.43 -10.06
CA GLU A 307 -1.88 -38.50 -8.61
C GLU A 307 -3.32 -38.28 -8.10
N CYS A 308 -4.04 -37.28 -8.59
CA CYS A 308 -5.40 -36.96 -8.13
C CYS A 308 -6.50 -37.27 -9.13
N GLY A 309 -6.16 -37.73 -10.34
CA GLY A 309 -7.14 -38.06 -11.40
C GLY A 309 -7.80 -36.87 -12.08
N ASN A 310 -7.59 -35.63 -11.60
CA ASN A 310 -8.21 -34.44 -12.22
C ASN A 310 -7.53 -34.08 -13.55
N ALA A 311 -8.33 -33.60 -14.49
CA ALA A 311 -7.82 -33.06 -15.74
C ALA A 311 -7.04 -31.76 -15.48
N PHE A 312 -5.98 -31.54 -16.26
CA PHE A 312 -5.21 -30.27 -16.28
C PHE A 312 -4.66 -30.01 -17.67
N ASP A 313 -4.51 -28.74 -17.98
CA ASP A 313 -4.00 -28.30 -19.28
C ASP A 313 -2.49 -28.06 -19.23
N ILE A 314 -1.79 -28.43 -20.28
CA ILE A 314 -0.40 -28.04 -20.58
C ILE A 314 -0.48 -26.97 -21.66
N MET A 315 0.06 -25.79 -21.37
CA MET A 315 0.09 -24.68 -22.30
C MET A 315 1.24 -24.83 -23.31
N GLU A 316 1.11 -24.23 -24.49
CA GLU A 316 2.21 -24.21 -25.48
C GLU A 316 3.51 -23.68 -24.91
N SER A 317 3.44 -22.60 -24.16
CA SER A 317 4.61 -22.02 -23.48
C SER A 317 5.25 -22.96 -22.44
N GLU A 318 4.42 -23.76 -21.74
CA GLU A 318 4.90 -24.77 -20.79
C GLU A 318 5.59 -25.91 -21.55
N ARG A 319 5.02 -26.38 -22.66
CA ARG A 319 5.64 -27.36 -23.57
C ARG A 319 7.02 -26.89 -24.04
N ASP A 320 7.08 -25.65 -24.53
CA ASP A 320 8.33 -25.11 -25.12
C ASP A 320 9.41 -24.94 -24.05
N TYR A 321 9.05 -24.50 -22.85
CA TYR A 321 9.96 -24.46 -21.70
C TYR A 321 10.54 -25.85 -21.37
N TYR A 322 9.69 -26.89 -21.26
CA TYR A 322 10.15 -28.25 -20.95
C TYR A 322 11.04 -28.82 -22.07
N ARG A 323 10.69 -28.53 -23.32
CA ARG A 323 11.50 -28.93 -24.49
C ARG A 323 12.87 -28.25 -24.50
N GLU A 324 12.91 -26.94 -24.25
CA GLU A 324 14.17 -26.17 -24.19
C GLU A 324 15.11 -26.69 -23.08
N LYS A 325 14.54 -27.05 -21.94
CA LYS A 325 15.28 -27.62 -20.81
C LYS A 325 15.59 -29.11 -20.93
N GLY A 326 15.19 -29.77 -22.01
CA GLY A 326 15.38 -31.22 -22.17
C GLY A 326 14.60 -32.06 -21.15
N MET A 327 13.53 -31.50 -20.57
CA MET A 327 12.75 -32.16 -19.52
C MET A 327 11.47 -32.79 -20.10
N PHE A 328 11.00 -33.84 -19.43
CA PHE A 328 9.70 -34.44 -19.77
C PHE A 328 8.55 -33.59 -19.30
N LEU A 329 7.48 -33.55 -20.10
CA LEU A 329 6.22 -32.89 -19.73
C LEU A 329 5.63 -33.46 -18.43
N PRO A 330 5.01 -32.62 -17.60
CA PRO A 330 4.53 -33.04 -16.30
C PRO A 330 3.38 -34.07 -16.40
N ARG A 331 3.45 -35.11 -15.57
CA ARG A 331 2.37 -36.10 -15.42
C ARG A 331 1.39 -35.76 -14.30
N ARG A 332 1.64 -34.68 -13.55
CA ARG A 332 0.82 -34.24 -12.41
C ARG A 332 0.37 -32.81 -12.61
N CYS A 333 -0.86 -32.54 -12.15
CA CYS A 333 -1.40 -31.18 -12.17
C CYS A 333 -0.57 -30.21 -11.31
N PRO A 334 -0.69 -28.90 -11.52
CA PRO A 334 0.09 -27.88 -10.76
C PRO A 334 -0.07 -28.02 -9.24
N THR A 335 -1.25 -28.39 -8.75
CA THR A 335 -1.52 -28.58 -7.33
C THR A 335 -0.75 -29.76 -6.73
N CYS A 336 -0.78 -30.93 -7.39
CA CYS A 336 -0.02 -32.09 -6.91
C CYS A 336 1.48 -31.89 -7.00
N ARG A 337 1.97 -31.18 -8.00
CA ARG A 337 3.40 -30.80 -8.12
C ARG A 337 3.84 -29.92 -6.93
N ARG A 338 3.00 -28.97 -6.51
CA ARG A 338 3.27 -28.09 -5.37
C ARG A 338 3.28 -28.87 -4.04
N LEU A 339 2.29 -29.74 -3.82
CA LEU A 339 2.22 -30.57 -2.62
C LEU A 339 3.45 -31.45 -2.47
N ARG A 340 3.93 -32.09 -3.54
CA ARG A 340 5.14 -32.91 -3.51
C ARG A 340 6.40 -32.13 -3.21
N ARG A 341 6.54 -30.91 -3.72
CA ARG A 341 7.68 -30.05 -3.38
C ARG A 341 7.69 -29.71 -1.89
N LYS A 342 6.52 -29.40 -1.30
CA LYS A 342 6.39 -29.15 0.14
C LYS A 342 6.77 -30.38 0.98
N LEU A 343 6.31 -31.58 0.61
CA LEU A 343 6.63 -32.82 1.30
C LEU A 343 8.12 -33.20 1.16
N GLY A 344 8.72 -32.96 0.00
CA GLY A 344 10.15 -33.20 -0.24
C GLY A 344 11.07 -32.26 0.55
N SER A 345 10.64 -31.00 0.82
CA SER A 345 11.40 -30.08 1.66
C SER A 345 11.28 -30.40 3.16
N MET A 346 10.19 -31.04 3.61
CA MET A 346 10.03 -31.46 5.01
C MET A 346 10.83 -32.73 5.36
N SER A 347 11.21 -33.55 4.37
CA SER A 347 12.00 -34.79 4.62
C SER A 347 13.51 -34.55 4.75
N PHE A 348 14.02 -33.34 4.48
CA PHE A 348 15.44 -32.99 4.60
C PHE A 348 15.82 -32.34 5.95
N SER A 349 14.85 -31.99 6.79
CA SER A 349 15.12 -31.40 8.12
C SER A 349 15.08 -32.39 9.29
N GLY A 350 15.06 -33.68 9.01
CA GLY A 350 14.93 -34.73 10.05
C GLY A 350 15.95 -35.87 9.93
N SER A 351 17.25 -35.55 9.92
CA SER A 351 18.29 -36.56 10.21
C SER A 351 19.65 -35.90 10.38
N MET A 352 19.91 -35.44 11.60
CA MET A 352 21.25 -35.31 12.14
C MET A 352 21.16 -35.19 13.67
N GLU A 353 20.89 -36.32 14.31
CA GLU A 353 21.30 -36.62 15.70
C GLU A 353 21.54 -38.12 15.76
N LEU A 354 22.80 -38.51 15.69
CA LEU A 354 23.45 -39.64 16.40
C LEU A 354 24.94 -39.37 16.45
#